data_e64791a076293940aabc74cd48c8c2cf
#
_entry.id   e64791a076293940aabc74cd48c8c2cf
#
_cell.length_a   1.000
_cell.length_b   1.000
_cell.length_c   1.000
_cell.angle_alpha   90.00
_cell.angle_beta   90.00
_cell.angle_gamma   90.00
#
_symmetry.space_group_name_H-M   'P 1'
#
loop_
_entity.id
_entity.type
_entity.pdbx_description
1 polymer ?
#
loop_
_entity_poly.entity_id
_entity_poly.type
_entity_poly.pdbx_seq_one_letter_code
_entity_poly.pdbx_strand_id
1 'polypeptide(L)'
;MYKRQVLQHNGGLWVVTKASHVKPGKGGAFANVEAKNLETGNKLNERFRSEDKVERVTLEQRDYSYLFDNGETLVFMDDESYEQIELQKGWVGDERIPYLQEGMKVVIEMHEERPIGLELPEQVVLEVVETEPTVKGQTASSSYKPAKASNGIRVMIPPFMSTGEKIIVDTSTGEYVRRAD
;
A
#
# COMPACT_ATOMS: atom_id res chain seq x y z
N MET A 1 11.78 -2.07 -20.45
CA MET A 1 10.72 -2.04 -19.41
C MET A 1 11.32 -2.38 -18.07
N TYR A 2 10.89 -1.70 -17.02
CA TYR A 2 11.42 -1.84 -15.66
C TYR A 2 10.29 -2.02 -14.68
N LYS A 3 10.57 -2.68 -13.56
CA LYS A 3 9.62 -2.84 -12.45
C LYS A 3 9.07 -1.48 -11.99
N ARG A 4 7.78 -1.42 -11.65
CA ARG A 4 6.98 -0.23 -11.28
C ARG A 4 6.68 0.76 -12.43
N GLN A 5 7.10 0.48 -13.63
CA GLN A 5 6.74 1.27 -14.79
C GLN A 5 5.26 1.06 -15.13
N VAL A 6 4.54 2.14 -15.44
CA VAL A 6 3.14 2.05 -15.89
C VAL A 6 3.10 2.14 -17.41
N LEU A 7 2.36 1.23 -18.00
CA LEU A 7 2.23 1.10 -19.45
C LEU A 7 0.75 1.17 -19.85
N GLN A 8 0.48 1.83 -20.96
CA GLN A 8 -0.82 1.68 -21.63
C GLN A 8 -0.72 0.54 -22.63
N HIS A 9 -1.56 -0.48 -22.46
CA HIS A 9 -1.58 -1.67 -23.27
C HIS A 9 -2.97 -2.30 -23.29
N ASN A 10 -3.43 -2.71 -24.46
CA ASN A 10 -4.77 -3.31 -24.65
C ASN A 10 -5.92 -2.52 -24.03
N GLY A 11 -5.86 -1.19 -24.13
CA GLY A 11 -6.91 -0.30 -23.62
C GLY A 11 -6.93 -0.10 -22.10
N GLY A 12 -5.91 -0.60 -21.36
CA GLY A 12 -5.81 -0.48 -19.90
C GLY A 12 -4.45 0.03 -19.44
N LEU A 13 -4.38 0.42 -18.18
CA LEU A 13 -3.16 0.80 -17.48
C LEU A 13 -2.59 -0.39 -16.70
N TRP A 14 -1.33 -0.68 -16.94
CA TRP A 14 -0.66 -1.85 -16.38
C TRP A 14 0.63 -1.45 -15.66
N VAL A 15 0.76 -1.82 -14.40
CA VAL A 15 2.03 -1.67 -13.66
C VAL A 15 2.89 -2.92 -13.84
N VAL A 16 4.12 -2.72 -14.28
CA VAL A 16 5.10 -3.80 -14.42
C VAL A 16 5.52 -4.29 -13.04
N THR A 17 5.24 -5.55 -12.74
CA THR A 17 5.62 -6.21 -11.49
C THR A 17 6.97 -6.92 -11.62
N LYS A 18 7.26 -7.45 -12.81
CA LYS A 18 8.53 -8.09 -13.13
C LYS A 18 8.87 -7.93 -14.62
N ALA A 19 10.13 -7.72 -14.92
CA ALA A 19 10.62 -7.71 -16.29
C ALA A 19 11.96 -8.44 -16.36
N SER A 20 12.10 -9.34 -17.34
CA SER A 20 13.34 -10.02 -17.67
C SER A 20 13.69 -9.79 -19.12
N HIS A 21 14.92 -9.35 -19.40
CA HIS A 21 15.42 -9.09 -20.73
C HIS A 21 16.25 -10.28 -21.21
N VAL A 22 15.95 -10.79 -22.38
CA VAL A 22 16.65 -11.93 -23.00
C VAL A 22 17.25 -11.49 -24.32
N LYS A 23 18.55 -11.71 -24.47
CA LYS A 23 19.28 -11.53 -25.73
C LYS A 23 19.76 -12.90 -26.21
N PRO A 24 19.00 -13.62 -27.04
CA PRO A 24 19.44 -14.89 -27.59
C PRO A 24 20.60 -14.68 -28.54
N GLY A 25 21.49 -15.66 -28.67
CA GLY A 25 22.65 -15.59 -29.58
C GLY A 25 22.28 -15.56 -31.07
N LYS A 26 21.08 -16.03 -31.41
CA LYS A 26 20.46 -15.89 -32.74
C LYS A 26 19.00 -15.46 -32.54
N GLY A 27 18.59 -14.37 -33.15
CA GLY A 27 17.26 -13.80 -33.08
C GLY A 27 17.21 -12.44 -32.38
N GLY A 28 16.06 -11.77 -32.43
CA GLY A 28 15.83 -10.46 -31.84
C GLY A 28 15.74 -10.53 -30.28
N ALA A 29 16.20 -9.49 -29.62
CA ALA A 29 16.02 -9.35 -28.17
C ALA A 29 14.54 -9.20 -27.81
N PHE A 30 14.15 -9.75 -26.67
CA PHE A 30 12.79 -9.64 -26.15
C PHE A 30 12.78 -9.45 -24.63
N ALA A 31 11.68 -8.95 -24.10
CA ALA A 31 11.42 -8.86 -22.67
C ALA A 31 10.18 -9.67 -22.31
N ASN A 32 10.30 -10.54 -21.29
CA ASN A 32 9.14 -11.14 -20.67
C ASN A 32 8.69 -10.22 -19.53
N VAL A 33 7.43 -9.79 -19.57
CA VAL A 33 6.88 -8.81 -18.64
C VAL A 33 5.67 -9.41 -17.92
N GLU A 34 5.75 -9.41 -16.62
CA GLU A 34 4.61 -9.62 -15.74
C GLU A 34 4.09 -8.24 -15.32
N ALA A 35 2.80 -8.00 -15.51
CA ALA A 35 2.16 -6.75 -15.17
C ALA A 35 0.81 -6.98 -14.50
N LYS A 36 0.36 -6.00 -13.73
CA LYS A 36 -0.95 -5.99 -13.08
C LYS A 36 -1.75 -4.80 -13.59
N ASN A 37 -2.99 -5.04 -13.98
CA ASN A 37 -3.91 -3.98 -14.36
C ASN A 37 -4.26 -3.13 -13.13
N LEU A 38 -4.13 -1.81 -13.25
CA LEU A 38 -4.35 -0.89 -12.15
C LEU A 38 -5.83 -0.71 -11.79
N GLU A 39 -6.74 -0.96 -12.73
CA GLU A 39 -8.18 -0.82 -12.51
C GLU A 39 -8.82 -2.15 -12.09
N THR A 40 -8.50 -3.24 -12.78
CA THR A 40 -9.15 -4.54 -12.58
C THR A 40 -8.39 -5.49 -11.65
N GLY A 41 -7.10 -5.23 -11.41
CA GLY A 41 -6.22 -6.11 -10.66
C GLY A 41 -5.76 -7.35 -11.40
N ASN A 42 -6.21 -7.57 -12.65
CA ASN A 42 -5.84 -8.72 -13.45
C ASN A 42 -4.34 -8.75 -13.73
N LYS A 43 -3.80 -9.97 -13.83
CA LYS A 43 -2.39 -10.18 -14.16
C LYS A 43 -2.24 -10.45 -15.65
N LEU A 44 -1.18 -9.88 -16.23
CA LEU A 44 -0.73 -10.10 -17.61
C LEU A 44 0.68 -10.67 -17.57
N ASN A 45 0.92 -11.66 -18.42
CA ASN A 45 2.26 -12.18 -18.66
C ASN A 45 2.48 -12.19 -20.18
N GLU A 46 3.31 -11.29 -20.65
CA GLU A 46 3.46 -11.07 -22.10
C GLU A 46 4.93 -10.89 -22.49
N ARG A 47 5.23 -11.32 -23.70
CA ARG A 47 6.54 -11.16 -24.34
C ARG A 47 6.51 -9.99 -25.29
N PHE A 48 7.32 -8.98 -25.00
CA PHE A 48 7.54 -7.84 -25.88
C PHE A 48 8.85 -7.98 -26.65
N ARG A 49 8.81 -7.80 -27.95
CA ARG A 49 10.00 -7.75 -28.82
C ARG A 49 10.63 -6.37 -28.76
N SER A 50 11.88 -6.25 -29.16
CA SER A 50 12.58 -4.95 -29.20
C SER A 50 11.95 -3.92 -30.14
N GLU A 51 11.19 -4.37 -31.11
CA GLU A 51 10.47 -3.55 -32.11
C GLU A 51 9.05 -3.16 -31.65
N ASP A 52 8.50 -3.80 -30.61
CA ASP A 52 7.18 -3.49 -30.11
C ASP A 52 7.19 -2.12 -29.41
N LYS A 53 6.23 -1.29 -29.80
CA LYS A 53 6.04 0.04 -29.20
C LYS A 53 5.00 -0.07 -28.11
N VAL A 54 5.39 0.30 -26.89
CA VAL A 54 4.49 0.36 -25.73
C VAL A 54 4.56 1.76 -25.16
N GLU A 55 3.40 2.37 -24.96
CA GLU A 55 3.30 3.70 -24.39
C GLU A 55 3.56 3.66 -22.88
N ARG A 56 4.53 4.45 -22.46
CA ARG A 56 4.81 4.67 -21.04
C ARG A 56 3.91 5.78 -20.52
N VAL A 57 3.24 5.52 -19.40
CA VAL A 57 2.37 6.49 -18.72
C VAL A 57 3.02 6.92 -17.41
N THR A 58 3.03 8.24 -17.16
CA THR A 58 3.43 8.80 -15.87
C THR A 58 2.17 9.17 -15.12
N LEU A 59 2.01 8.60 -13.91
CA LEU A 59 0.92 8.95 -13.01
C LEU A 59 1.28 10.22 -12.24
N GLU A 60 0.31 11.11 -12.07
CA GLU A 60 0.44 12.29 -11.23
C GLU A 60 0.20 11.90 -9.78
N GLN A 61 1.14 12.23 -8.90
CA GLN A 61 1.00 12.02 -7.45
C GLN A 61 0.48 13.30 -6.82
N ARG A 62 -0.65 13.20 -6.12
CA ARG A 62 -1.26 14.31 -5.39
C ARG A 62 -1.40 13.96 -3.91
N ASP A 63 -1.14 14.94 -3.07
CA ASP A 63 -1.30 14.82 -1.62
C ASP A 63 -2.74 15.08 -1.23
N TYR A 64 -3.31 14.15 -0.47
CA TYR A 64 -4.66 14.20 0.06
C TYR A 64 -4.65 14.01 1.57
N SER A 65 -5.66 14.56 2.23
CA SER A 65 -5.95 14.27 3.63
C SER A 65 -7.19 13.40 3.72
N TYR A 66 -7.11 12.29 4.46
CA TYR A 66 -8.28 11.51 4.81
C TYR A 66 -9.16 12.29 5.79
N LEU A 67 -10.44 12.43 5.51
CA LEU A 67 -11.38 13.17 6.36
C LEU A 67 -12.21 12.23 7.22
N PHE A 68 -13.09 11.44 6.60
CA PHE A 68 -14.00 10.55 7.33
C PHE A 68 -14.58 9.45 6.44
N ASP A 69 -15.20 8.48 7.11
CA ASP A 69 -16.01 7.42 6.52
C ASP A 69 -17.49 7.85 6.52
N ASN A 70 -18.12 7.91 5.36
CA ASN A 70 -19.55 8.28 5.24
C ASN A 70 -20.47 7.05 5.20
N GLY A 71 -19.94 5.85 5.38
CA GLY A 71 -20.66 4.58 5.38
C GLY A 71 -20.39 3.72 4.14
N GLU A 72 -20.57 4.27 2.95
CA GLU A 72 -20.35 3.58 1.68
C GLU A 72 -19.00 3.91 1.05
N THR A 73 -18.57 5.16 1.22
CA THR A 73 -17.32 5.70 0.67
C THR A 73 -16.44 6.29 1.76
N LEU A 74 -15.20 6.53 1.42
CA LEU A 74 -14.22 7.24 2.23
C LEU A 74 -13.95 8.59 1.57
N VAL A 75 -13.98 9.65 2.37
CA VAL A 75 -13.83 11.03 1.89
C VAL A 75 -12.42 11.51 2.10
N PHE A 76 -11.83 12.04 1.05
CA PHE A 76 -10.49 12.62 1.03
C PHE A 76 -10.55 14.04 0.48
N MET A 77 -9.64 14.90 0.93
CA MET A 77 -9.53 16.28 0.47
C MET A 77 -8.16 16.50 -0.15
N ASP A 78 -8.12 17.05 -1.35
CA ASP A 78 -6.90 17.49 -2.02
C ASP A 78 -6.25 18.63 -1.21
N ASP A 79 -4.97 18.49 -0.88
CA ASP A 79 -4.27 19.46 -0.03
C ASP A 79 -3.96 20.78 -0.73
N GLU A 80 -4.01 20.83 -2.06
CA GLU A 80 -3.80 22.06 -2.84
C GLU A 80 -5.10 22.76 -3.20
N SER A 81 -6.05 22.02 -3.79
CA SER A 81 -7.32 22.57 -4.28
C SER A 81 -8.41 22.64 -3.22
N TYR A 82 -8.26 21.88 -2.13
CA TYR A 82 -9.27 21.67 -1.08
C TYR A 82 -10.57 21.03 -1.58
N GLU A 83 -10.56 20.50 -2.79
CA GLU A 83 -11.67 19.72 -3.32
C GLU A 83 -11.74 18.35 -2.65
N GLN A 84 -12.96 17.91 -2.38
CA GLN A 84 -13.19 16.60 -1.79
C GLN A 84 -13.51 15.57 -2.87
N ILE A 85 -12.96 14.37 -2.69
CA ILE A 85 -13.31 13.21 -3.49
C ILE A 85 -13.78 12.07 -2.59
N GLU A 86 -14.65 11.25 -3.14
CA GLU A 86 -15.17 10.05 -2.47
C GLU A 86 -14.62 8.80 -3.17
N LEU A 87 -14.02 7.92 -2.41
CA LEU A 87 -13.48 6.65 -2.91
C LEU A 87 -14.26 5.48 -2.33
N GLN A 88 -14.62 4.53 -3.17
CA GLN A 88 -15.31 3.31 -2.74
C GLN A 88 -14.43 2.51 -1.79
N LYS A 89 -15.00 1.99 -0.72
CA LYS A 89 -14.27 1.15 0.26
C LYS A 89 -13.60 -0.06 -0.39
N GLY A 90 -14.29 -0.71 -1.34
CA GLY A 90 -13.74 -1.83 -2.08
C GLY A 90 -12.54 -1.47 -2.95
N TRP A 91 -12.46 -0.23 -3.43
CA TRP A 91 -11.30 0.26 -4.18
C TRP A 91 -10.10 0.55 -3.27
N VAL A 92 -10.34 1.16 -2.10
CA VAL A 92 -9.29 1.42 -1.10
C VAL A 92 -8.72 0.10 -0.55
N GLY A 93 -9.57 -0.85 -0.28
CA GLY A 93 -9.24 -2.20 0.18
C GLY A 93 -9.27 -2.36 1.71
N ASP A 94 -9.73 -3.52 2.14
CA ASP A 94 -9.88 -3.85 3.56
C ASP A 94 -8.54 -3.87 4.32
N GLU A 95 -7.45 -4.08 3.62
CA GLU A 95 -6.10 -4.07 4.18
C GLU A 95 -5.59 -2.66 4.52
N ARG A 96 -6.12 -1.60 3.87
CA ARG A 96 -5.72 -0.21 4.09
C ARG A 96 -6.65 0.56 5.01
N ILE A 97 -7.94 0.29 4.92
CA ILE A 97 -8.98 1.02 5.67
C ILE A 97 -8.71 1.09 7.17
N PRO A 98 -8.28 0.01 7.86
CA PRO A 98 -8.00 0.06 9.30
C PRO A 98 -6.89 1.03 9.70
N TYR A 99 -5.98 1.37 8.79
CA TYR A 99 -4.88 2.30 9.06
C TYR A 99 -5.25 3.77 8.88
N LEU A 100 -6.37 4.06 8.20
CA LEU A 100 -6.81 5.44 7.97
C LEU A 100 -7.21 6.11 9.29
N GLN A 101 -6.64 7.27 9.54
CA GLN A 101 -6.93 8.11 10.69
C GLN A 101 -7.33 9.50 10.19
N GLU A 102 -8.29 10.13 10.84
CA GLU A 102 -8.74 11.47 10.49
C GLU A 102 -7.56 12.46 10.42
N GLY A 103 -7.48 13.18 9.30
CA GLY A 103 -6.37 14.09 9.01
C GLY A 103 -5.10 13.43 8.49
N MET A 104 -5.07 12.10 8.33
CA MET A 104 -3.91 11.38 7.79
C MET A 104 -3.61 11.83 6.36
N LYS A 105 -2.33 12.11 6.09
CA LYS A 105 -1.84 12.40 4.75
C LYS A 105 -1.63 11.11 3.97
N VAL A 106 -2.18 11.07 2.78
CA VAL A 106 -2.03 9.96 1.82
C VAL A 106 -1.62 10.51 0.47
N VAL A 107 -1.03 9.68 -0.37
CA VAL A 107 -0.76 10.04 -1.76
C VAL A 107 -1.73 9.28 -2.65
N ILE A 108 -2.43 10.01 -3.53
CA ILE A 108 -3.29 9.42 -4.55
C ILE A 108 -2.64 9.60 -5.90
N GLU A 109 -2.43 8.50 -6.60
CA GLU A 109 -1.92 8.49 -7.96
C GLU A 109 -3.07 8.71 -8.93
N MET A 110 -2.97 9.74 -9.76
CA MET A 110 -4.00 10.17 -10.70
C MET A 110 -3.55 9.97 -12.13
N HIS A 111 -4.47 9.60 -12.98
CA HIS A 111 -4.32 9.62 -14.44
C HIS A 111 -5.56 10.25 -15.07
N GLU A 112 -5.39 11.37 -15.77
CA GLU A 112 -6.50 12.12 -16.40
C GLU A 112 -7.67 12.38 -15.44
N GLU A 113 -7.38 12.93 -14.26
CA GLU A 113 -8.33 13.22 -13.17
C GLU A 113 -9.02 11.98 -12.57
N ARG A 114 -8.53 10.77 -12.85
CA ARG A 114 -9.03 9.51 -12.28
C ARG A 114 -8.07 8.97 -11.23
N PRO A 115 -8.55 8.62 -10.03
CA PRO A 115 -7.74 7.92 -9.03
C PRO A 115 -7.38 6.52 -9.54
N ILE A 116 -6.08 6.21 -9.55
CA ILE A 116 -5.54 4.92 -10.00
C ILE A 116 -4.94 4.12 -8.85
N GLY A 117 -4.34 4.78 -7.88
CA GLY A 117 -3.73 4.15 -6.73
C GLY A 117 -3.78 5.03 -5.50
N LEU A 118 -3.67 4.43 -4.33
CA LEU A 118 -3.59 5.13 -3.05
C LEU A 118 -2.42 4.54 -2.26
N GLU A 119 -1.56 5.41 -1.76
CA GLU A 119 -0.44 5.06 -0.90
C GLU A 119 -0.63 5.67 0.49
N LEU A 120 -0.60 4.81 1.50
CA LEU A 120 -0.57 5.21 2.90
C LEU A 120 0.83 5.67 3.31
N PRO A 121 0.99 6.44 4.40
CA PRO A 121 2.29 6.59 5.06
C PRO A 121 2.87 5.21 5.36
N GLU A 122 4.19 5.07 5.24
CA GLU A 122 4.87 3.80 5.51
C GLU A 122 4.64 3.30 6.94
N GLN A 123 4.48 4.23 7.87
CA GLN A 123 4.32 3.93 9.29
C GLN A 123 3.17 4.72 9.89
N VAL A 124 2.54 4.12 10.88
CA VAL A 124 1.44 4.71 11.65
C VAL A 124 1.64 4.45 13.13
N VAL A 125 1.21 5.41 13.95
CA VAL A 125 1.19 5.24 15.42
C VAL A 125 -0.15 4.65 15.82
N LEU A 126 -0.11 3.54 16.55
CA LEU A 126 -1.27 2.85 17.11
C LEU A 126 -1.07 2.64 18.61
N GLU A 127 -2.16 2.56 19.36
CA GLU A 127 -2.15 2.20 20.77
C GLU A 127 -2.44 0.70 20.94
N VAL A 128 -1.76 0.06 21.86
CA VAL A 128 -2.06 -1.31 22.30
C VAL A 128 -3.27 -1.28 23.20
N VAL A 129 -4.40 -1.80 22.75
CA VAL A 129 -5.66 -1.80 23.52
C VAL A 129 -5.90 -3.09 24.27
N GLU A 130 -5.30 -4.20 23.83
CA GLU A 130 -5.42 -5.51 24.46
C GLU A 130 -4.14 -6.33 24.22
N THR A 131 -3.58 -6.87 25.29
CA THR A 131 -2.45 -7.80 25.25
C THR A 131 -2.36 -8.60 26.55
N GLU A 132 -1.62 -9.69 26.51
CA GLU A 132 -1.33 -10.48 27.72
C GLU A 132 -0.46 -9.69 28.70
N PRO A 133 -0.70 -9.85 30.03
CA PRO A 133 0.12 -9.20 31.03
C PRO A 133 1.60 -9.57 30.91
N THR A 134 2.46 -8.61 31.22
CA THR A 134 3.90 -8.89 31.33
C THR A 134 4.16 -9.64 32.63
N VAL A 135 4.67 -10.87 32.55
CA VAL A 135 5.04 -11.67 33.71
C VAL A 135 6.45 -11.28 34.16
N LYS A 136 6.57 -10.75 35.38
CA LYS A 136 7.88 -10.48 36.03
C LYS A 136 8.62 -11.80 36.24
N GLY A 137 9.86 -11.90 35.74
CA GLY A 137 10.73 -13.05 35.93
C GLY A 137 10.79 -14.05 34.79
N GLN A 138 10.03 -13.89 33.73
CA GLN A 138 10.38 -14.55 32.47
C GLN A 138 11.64 -13.89 31.94
N THR A 139 12.75 -14.61 32.06
CA THR A 139 13.94 -14.29 31.27
C THR A 139 13.52 -14.11 29.84
N ALA A 140 13.93 -13.01 29.26
CA ALA A 140 13.63 -12.61 27.90
C ALA A 140 13.88 -13.76 26.91
N SER A 141 12.93 -14.68 26.80
CA SER A 141 12.74 -15.42 25.58
C SER A 141 12.29 -14.39 24.57
N SER A 142 13.03 -14.24 23.51
CA SER A 142 12.84 -13.25 22.45
C SER A 142 11.53 -13.40 21.66
N SER A 143 10.54 -14.06 22.21
CA SER A 143 9.25 -14.33 21.56
C SER A 143 8.33 -13.16 21.76
N TYR A 144 7.89 -12.58 20.66
CA TYR A 144 6.84 -11.58 20.64
C TYR A 144 5.51 -12.20 21.10
N LYS A 145 4.66 -11.38 21.68
CA LYS A 145 3.31 -11.77 22.09
C LYS A 145 2.24 -11.07 21.25
N PRO A 146 1.06 -11.69 21.08
CA PRO A 146 -0.02 -11.08 20.33
C PRO A 146 -0.63 -9.91 21.11
N ALA A 147 -0.98 -8.86 20.37
CA ALA A 147 -1.71 -7.72 20.86
C ALA A 147 -2.77 -7.28 19.86
N LYS A 148 -3.80 -6.59 20.35
CA LYS A 148 -4.76 -5.89 19.53
C LYS A 148 -4.46 -4.41 19.57
N ALA A 149 -4.33 -3.79 18.40
CA ALA A 149 -4.11 -2.36 18.29
C ALA A 149 -5.44 -1.58 18.24
N SER A 150 -5.36 -0.27 18.42
CA SER A 150 -6.51 0.64 18.47
C SER A 150 -7.34 0.68 17.18
N ASN A 151 -6.77 0.29 16.05
CA ASN A 151 -7.47 0.13 14.78
C ASN A 151 -8.10 -1.27 14.59
N GLY A 152 -8.04 -2.13 15.59
CA GLY A 152 -8.63 -3.48 15.58
C GLY A 152 -7.77 -4.57 14.97
N ILE A 153 -6.59 -4.26 14.41
CA ILE A 153 -5.70 -5.27 13.86
C ILE A 153 -4.89 -5.99 14.93
N ARG A 154 -4.48 -7.19 14.59
CA ARG A 154 -3.57 -8.00 15.41
C ARG A 154 -2.13 -7.71 15.05
N VAL A 155 -1.30 -7.45 16.06
CA VAL A 155 0.13 -7.15 15.92
C VAL A 155 0.91 -7.98 16.92
N MET A 156 2.05 -8.53 16.51
CA MET A 156 3.01 -9.16 17.41
C MET A 156 3.93 -8.09 17.99
N ILE A 157 3.98 -7.98 19.31
CA ILE A 157 4.75 -6.96 20.04
C ILE A 157 5.76 -7.60 20.98
N PRO A 158 6.83 -6.88 21.38
CA PRO A 158 7.76 -7.36 22.40
C PRO A 158 7.05 -7.73 23.70
N PRO A 159 7.54 -8.75 24.44
CA PRO A 159 6.85 -9.28 25.62
C PRO A 159 6.78 -8.31 26.80
N PHE A 160 7.65 -7.29 26.84
CA PHE A 160 7.67 -6.27 27.91
C PHE A 160 6.64 -5.15 27.71
N MET A 161 5.97 -5.08 26.56
CA MET A 161 4.99 -4.03 26.29
C MET A 161 3.63 -4.34 26.92
N SER A 162 2.94 -3.29 27.32
CA SER A 162 1.66 -3.35 28.02
C SER A 162 0.56 -2.59 27.28
N THR A 163 -0.68 -2.86 27.66
CA THR A 163 -1.84 -2.09 27.22
C THR A 163 -1.68 -0.61 27.56
N GLY A 164 -2.08 0.27 26.63
CA GLY A 164 -1.95 1.72 26.76
C GLY A 164 -0.66 2.29 26.14
N GLU A 165 0.31 1.45 25.82
CA GLU A 165 1.54 1.90 25.15
C GLU A 165 1.30 2.12 23.67
N LYS A 166 2.00 3.13 23.13
CA LYS A 166 1.95 3.44 21.69
C LYS A 166 3.07 2.75 20.93
N ILE A 167 2.72 2.24 19.79
CA ILE A 167 3.62 1.52 18.89
C ILE A 167 3.61 2.13 17.49
N ILE A 168 4.71 1.98 16.79
CA ILE A 168 4.80 2.27 15.36
C ILE A 168 4.69 0.96 14.61
N VAL A 169 3.77 0.93 13.65
CA VAL A 169 3.46 -0.22 12.82
C VAL A 169 3.71 0.14 11.36
N ASP A 170 4.33 -0.76 10.61
CA ASP A 170 4.47 -0.67 9.17
C ASP A 170 3.12 -0.97 8.50
N THR A 171 2.63 -0.05 7.69
CA THR A 171 1.30 -0.16 7.07
C THR A 171 1.22 -1.18 5.94
N SER A 172 2.36 -1.54 5.36
CA SER A 172 2.44 -2.53 4.27
C SER A 172 2.47 -3.97 4.76
N THR A 173 3.10 -4.21 5.93
CA THR A 173 3.26 -5.55 6.52
C THR A 173 2.36 -5.81 7.71
N GLY A 174 1.88 -4.74 8.39
CA GLY A 174 1.16 -4.84 9.65
C GLY A 174 2.05 -5.19 10.84
N GLU A 175 3.37 -5.08 10.68
CA GLU A 175 4.34 -5.49 11.70
C GLU A 175 4.76 -4.32 12.59
N TYR A 176 5.03 -4.66 13.86
CA TYR A 176 5.63 -3.75 14.82
C TYR A 176 7.03 -3.32 14.38
N VAL A 177 7.29 -2.04 14.37
CA VAL A 177 8.60 -1.46 14.05
C VAL A 177 9.34 -1.09 15.33
N ARG A 178 8.74 -0.27 16.16
CA ARG A 178 9.30 0.19 17.43
C ARG A 178 8.22 0.81 18.32
N ARG A 179 8.56 1.08 19.57
CA ARG A 179 7.76 1.88 20.47
C ARG A 179 7.68 3.32 19.95
N ALA A 180 6.52 3.93 20.05
CA ALA A 180 6.37 5.36 19.83
C ALA A 180 6.71 6.11 21.13
N ASP A 181 7.46 7.19 21.00
CA ASP A 181 7.85 8.08 22.10
C ASP A 181 6.68 8.97 22.52
#